data_72b7e9842fa17048852cb9be703dec2f
#
_entry.id   72b7e9842fa17048852cb9be703dec2f
#
_cell.length_a   1.000
_cell.length_b   1.000
_cell.length_c   1.000
_cell.angle_alpha   90.00
_cell.angle_beta   90.00
_cell.angle_gamma   90.00
#
_symmetry.space_group_name_H-M   'P 1'
#
loop_
_entity.id
_entity.type
_entity.pdbx_description
1 polymer ?
#
loop_
_entity_poly.entity_id
_entity_poly.type
_entity_poly.pdbx_seq_one_letter_code
_entity_poly.pdbx_strand_id
1 'polypeptide(L)'
;MTTKKHLMVIDPAIVKPAIESFNRIASVAPYPVTYHLPALYGTNSLGMYNSNVRGIIVMGSAVSVNDDNKWQQDISDIMIDASSKGISILGLCYGHQLIGHIYGGKVAPLWSGEKKQGERVVRLKKSTLWGQSTSGPLLYSHQDGITIVPPGFDVIA
;
A
#
# COMPACT_ATOMS: atom_id res chain seq x y z
N MET A 1 -4.98 15.92 -18.32
CA MET A 1 -4.34 15.92 -17.00
C MET A 1 -5.32 16.49 -16.00
N THR A 2 -5.53 15.83 -14.84
CA THR A 2 -6.38 16.39 -13.78
C THR A 2 -5.68 17.60 -13.20
N THR A 3 -6.27 18.77 -13.30
CA THR A 3 -5.80 20.00 -12.63
C THR A 3 -6.28 20.08 -11.17
N LYS A 4 -7.15 19.17 -10.76
CA LYS A 4 -7.72 19.13 -9.40
C LYS A 4 -6.86 18.26 -8.47
N LYS A 5 -6.79 18.66 -7.19
CA LYS A 5 -6.20 17.85 -6.12
C LYS A 5 -6.91 16.50 -6.06
N HIS A 6 -6.15 15.40 -5.98
CA HIS A 6 -6.70 14.05 -6.00
C HIS A 6 -5.85 13.07 -5.18
N LEU A 7 -6.43 11.93 -4.84
CA LEU A 7 -5.72 10.76 -4.34
C LEU A 7 -5.42 9.82 -5.49
N MET A 8 -4.25 9.21 -5.44
CA MET A 8 -3.80 8.20 -6.40
C MET A 8 -3.90 6.82 -5.76
N VAL A 9 -4.78 5.97 -6.28
CA VAL A 9 -4.91 4.58 -5.84
C VAL A 9 -4.23 3.67 -6.86
N ILE A 10 -3.23 2.94 -6.41
CA ILE A 10 -2.46 2.00 -7.21
C ILE A 10 -2.86 0.59 -6.76
N ASP A 11 -3.44 -0.17 -7.65
CA ASP A 11 -3.82 -1.56 -7.44
C ASP A 11 -2.85 -2.46 -8.23
N PRO A 12 -1.92 -3.14 -7.55
CA PRO A 12 -0.95 -4.03 -8.18
C PRO A 12 -1.50 -5.43 -8.42
N ALA A 13 -2.79 -5.54 -8.70
CA ALA A 13 -3.43 -6.80 -9.05
C ALA A 13 -2.88 -7.36 -10.36
N ILE A 14 -2.60 -8.67 -10.41
CA ILE A 14 -2.02 -9.37 -11.57
C ILE A 14 -3.04 -10.21 -12.36
N VAL A 15 -4.23 -10.42 -11.81
CA VAL A 15 -5.28 -11.23 -12.45
C VAL A 15 -6.57 -10.45 -12.60
N LYS A 16 -7.05 -9.83 -11.53
CA LYS A 16 -8.35 -9.18 -11.46
C LYS A 16 -8.27 -7.93 -10.58
N PRO A 17 -8.74 -6.76 -11.06
CA PRO A 17 -8.80 -5.54 -10.27
C PRO A 17 -9.63 -5.70 -8.99
N ALA A 18 -9.19 -5.11 -7.90
CA ALA A 18 -9.89 -5.11 -6.61
C ALA A 18 -10.95 -3.98 -6.54
N ILE A 19 -11.92 -4.00 -7.47
CA ILE A 19 -12.91 -2.94 -7.69
C ILE A 19 -13.72 -2.63 -6.43
N GLU A 20 -14.14 -3.63 -5.67
CA GLU A 20 -14.93 -3.41 -4.45
C GLU A 20 -14.12 -2.65 -3.39
N SER A 21 -12.86 -3.01 -3.23
CA SER A 21 -11.94 -2.32 -2.31
C SER A 21 -11.67 -0.88 -2.79
N PHE A 22 -11.45 -0.69 -4.09
CA PHE A 22 -11.33 0.64 -4.68
C PHE A 22 -12.60 1.48 -4.43
N ASN A 23 -13.79 0.95 -4.67
CA ASN A 23 -15.05 1.66 -4.44
C ASN A 23 -15.22 2.07 -2.97
N ARG A 24 -14.81 1.22 -2.02
CA ARG A 24 -14.82 1.59 -0.60
C ARG A 24 -13.88 2.74 -0.29
N ILE A 25 -12.67 2.71 -0.83
CA ILE A 25 -11.73 3.84 -0.70
C ILE A 25 -12.33 5.11 -1.29
N ALA A 26 -12.84 5.04 -2.51
CA ALA A 26 -13.41 6.20 -3.20
C ALA A 26 -14.62 6.80 -2.48
N SER A 27 -15.45 5.96 -1.83
CA SER A 27 -16.65 6.43 -1.11
C SER A 27 -16.34 7.24 0.15
N VAL A 28 -15.17 7.08 0.75
CA VAL A 28 -14.75 7.81 1.97
C VAL A 28 -13.64 8.82 1.72
N ALA A 29 -13.13 8.88 0.49
CA ALA A 29 -12.02 9.75 0.13
C ALA A 29 -12.43 11.23 0.17
N PRO A 30 -11.61 12.12 0.79
CA PRO A 30 -11.88 13.56 0.86
C PRO A 30 -11.58 14.30 -0.45
N TYR A 31 -10.97 13.63 -1.42
CA TYR A 31 -10.60 14.13 -2.74
C TYR A 31 -11.06 13.18 -3.84
N PRO A 32 -11.23 13.64 -5.09
CA PRO A 32 -11.36 12.76 -6.24
C PRO A 32 -10.24 11.72 -6.27
N VAL A 33 -10.54 10.55 -6.77
CA VAL A 33 -9.60 9.40 -6.77
C VAL A 33 -9.28 9.00 -8.21
N THR A 34 -8.01 8.75 -8.51
CA THR A 34 -7.59 8.08 -9.75
C THR A 34 -7.24 6.63 -9.45
N TYR A 35 -7.48 5.73 -10.40
CA TYR A 35 -7.27 4.29 -10.24
C TYR A 35 -6.27 3.77 -11.27
N HIS A 36 -5.22 3.12 -10.82
CA HIS A 36 -4.09 2.70 -11.62
C HIS A 36 -3.83 1.20 -11.42
N LEU A 37 -3.65 0.49 -12.53
CA LEU A 37 -3.51 -0.97 -12.59
C LEU A 37 -2.21 -1.36 -13.34
N PRO A 38 -1.03 -1.01 -12.78
CA PRO A 38 0.24 -1.11 -13.51
C PRO A 38 0.63 -2.53 -13.90
N ALA A 39 0.28 -3.52 -13.09
CA ALA A 39 0.60 -4.92 -13.36
C ALA A 39 -0.27 -5.52 -14.49
N LEU A 40 -1.50 -5.04 -14.66
CA LEU A 40 -2.44 -5.53 -15.68
C LEU A 40 -2.34 -4.78 -17.00
N TYR A 41 -2.17 -3.45 -16.95
CA TYR A 41 -2.29 -2.58 -18.12
C TYR A 41 -1.05 -1.72 -18.38
N GLY A 42 0.03 -1.99 -17.68
CA GLY A 42 1.28 -1.23 -17.78
C GLY A 42 1.28 0.07 -16.98
N THR A 43 2.44 0.68 -16.91
CA THR A 43 2.73 1.79 -15.96
C THR A 43 2.45 3.17 -16.53
N ASN A 44 1.98 3.29 -17.79
CA ASN A 44 1.74 4.59 -18.44
C ASN A 44 0.79 5.50 -17.63
N SER A 45 -0.24 4.92 -17.00
CA SER A 45 -1.18 5.69 -16.17
C SER A 45 -0.55 6.28 -14.91
N LEU A 46 0.58 5.75 -14.47
CA LEU A 46 1.34 6.29 -13.34
C LEU A 46 1.95 7.67 -13.66
N GLY A 47 2.08 8.02 -14.93
CA GLY A 47 2.45 9.36 -15.39
C GLY A 47 1.46 10.47 -14.98
N MET A 48 0.29 10.10 -14.43
CA MET A 48 -0.63 11.06 -13.78
C MET A 48 -0.14 11.56 -12.43
N TYR A 49 0.88 10.93 -11.85
CA TYR A 49 1.54 11.43 -10.65
C TYR A 49 2.14 12.82 -10.93
N ASN A 50 1.71 13.81 -10.18
CA ASN A 50 2.11 15.21 -10.32
C ASN A 50 1.86 16.00 -9.02
N SER A 51 2.11 17.30 -9.04
CA SER A 51 1.96 18.20 -7.89
C SER A 51 0.52 18.31 -7.33
N ASN A 52 -0.49 17.78 -8.00
CA ASN A 52 -1.88 17.76 -7.51
C ASN A 52 -2.21 16.50 -6.71
N VAL A 53 -1.34 15.49 -6.69
CA VAL A 53 -1.50 14.31 -5.84
C VAL A 53 -1.37 14.71 -4.37
N ARG A 54 -2.35 14.35 -3.55
CA ARG A 54 -2.42 14.67 -2.11
C ARG A 54 -2.17 13.47 -1.21
N GLY A 55 -2.19 12.30 -1.77
CA GLY A 55 -1.86 11.05 -1.10
C GLY A 55 -1.85 9.91 -2.08
N ILE A 56 -1.11 8.86 -1.74
CA ILE A 56 -1.01 7.64 -2.52
C ILE A 56 -1.49 6.49 -1.66
N ILE A 57 -2.31 5.61 -2.22
CA ILE A 57 -2.73 4.36 -1.60
C ILE A 57 -2.26 3.23 -2.49
N VAL A 58 -1.41 2.34 -1.97
CA VAL A 58 -0.98 1.12 -2.66
C VAL A 58 -1.70 -0.06 -2.05
N MET A 59 -2.46 -0.78 -2.86
CA MET A 59 -3.33 -1.87 -2.44
C MET A 59 -2.57 -3.20 -2.32
N GLY A 60 -3.30 -4.27 -2.05
CA GLY A 60 -2.80 -5.64 -1.97
C GLY A 60 -2.48 -6.25 -3.33
N SER A 61 -1.59 -7.23 -3.34
CA SER A 61 -1.27 -8.07 -4.52
C SER A 61 -1.00 -9.49 -4.10
N ALA A 62 -1.07 -10.41 -5.05
CA ALA A 62 -0.70 -11.82 -4.87
C ALA A 62 0.80 -12.08 -5.11
N VAL A 63 1.55 -11.09 -5.61
CA VAL A 63 3.00 -11.21 -5.83
C VAL A 63 3.79 -10.82 -4.59
N SER A 64 5.03 -11.29 -4.49
CA SER A 64 5.97 -10.84 -3.47
C SER A 64 6.64 -9.53 -3.87
N VAL A 65 6.96 -8.67 -2.91
CA VAL A 65 7.78 -7.47 -3.15
C VAL A 65 9.21 -7.82 -3.57
N ASN A 66 9.61 -9.07 -3.39
CA ASN A 66 10.93 -9.59 -3.77
C ASN A 66 10.98 -10.09 -5.23
N ASP A 67 9.87 -10.04 -5.98
CA ASP A 67 9.82 -10.55 -7.36
C ASP A 67 10.47 -9.63 -8.40
N ASP A 68 10.79 -8.39 -8.01
CA ASP A 68 11.54 -7.40 -8.81
C ASP A 68 10.96 -7.15 -10.22
N ASN A 69 9.63 -7.10 -10.34
CA ASN A 69 8.98 -6.77 -11.60
C ASN A 69 9.17 -5.28 -11.95
N LYS A 70 9.25 -4.95 -13.23
CA LYS A 70 9.43 -3.56 -13.70
C LYS A 70 8.37 -2.60 -13.14
N TRP A 71 7.11 -3.01 -13.11
CA TRP A 71 6.03 -2.18 -12.55
C TRP A 71 6.16 -1.97 -11.02
N GLN A 72 6.81 -2.88 -10.29
CA GLN A 72 7.11 -2.73 -8.86
C GLN A 72 8.13 -1.61 -8.65
N GLN A 73 9.17 -1.56 -9.48
CA GLN A 73 10.18 -0.50 -9.45
C GLN A 73 9.52 0.86 -9.74
N ASP A 74 8.68 0.95 -10.78
CA ASP A 74 7.99 2.19 -11.15
C ASP A 74 7.08 2.71 -10.00
N ILE A 75 6.39 1.82 -9.27
CA ILE A 75 5.62 2.18 -8.07
C ILE A 75 6.57 2.67 -6.97
N SER A 76 7.66 1.94 -6.73
CA SER A 76 8.64 2.27 -5.67
C SER A 76 9.25 3.65 -5.88
N ASP A 77 9.63 3.98 -7.11
CA ASP A 77 10.18 5.29 -7.48
C ASP A 77 9.20 6.42 -7.19
N ILE A 78 7.91 6.24 -7.53
CA ILE A 78 6.85 7.20 -7.21
C ILE A 78 6.67 7.34 -5.70
N MET A 79 6.70 6.25 -4.95
CA MET A 79 6.53 6.29 -3.50
C MET A 79 7.70 7.03 -2.82
N ILE A 80 8.93 6.77 -3.24
CA ILE A 80 10.13 7.44 -2.72
C ILE A 80 10.07 8.95 -3.02
N ASP A 81 9.75 9.32 -4.26
CA ASP A 81 9.63 10.72 -4.65
C ASP A 81 8.49 11.43 -3.90
N ALA A 82 7.33 10.79 -3.77
CA ALA A 82 6.18 11.33 -3.03
C ALA A 82 6.53 11.57 -1.55
N SER A 83 7.17 10.60 -0.91
CA SER A 83 7.62 10.72 0.49
C SER A 83 8.60 11.87 0.67
N SER A 84 9.55 12.05 -0.25
CA SER A 84 10.52 13.15 -0.22
C SER A 84 9.85 14.53 -0.33
N LYS A 85 8.67 14.59 -0.94
CA LYS A 85 7.84 15.80 -1.08
C LYS A 85 6.79 15.95 0.03
N GLY A 86 6.82 15.10 1.05
CA GLY A 86 5.87 15.12 2.17
C GLY A 86 4.45 14.69 1.78
N ILE A 87 4.27 13.96 0.67
CA ILE A 87 2.99 13.37 0.28
C ILE A 87 2.79 12.09 1.08
N SER A 88 1.67 11.97 1.77
CA SER A 88 1.35 10.80 2.58
C SER A 88 1.10 9.56 1.73
N ILE A 89 1.60 8.42 2.22
CA ILE A 89 1.44 7.12 1.55
C ILE A 89 0.80 6.14 2.53
N LEU A 90 -0.23 5.44 2.06
CA LEU A 90 -0.86 4.33 2.78
C LEU A 90 -0.64 3.03 2.00
N GLY A 91 -0.01 2.06 2.62
CA GLY A 91 0.15 0.71 2.08
C GLY A 91 -0.82 -0.27 2.73
N LEU A 92 -1.53 -1.05 1.91
CA LEU A 92 -2.43 -2.12 2.33
C LEU A 92 -1.86 -3.47 1.89
N CYS A 93 -1.66 -4.40 2.81
CA CYS A 93 -1.11 -5.73 2.56
C CYS A 93 0.22 -5.66 1.75
N TYR A 94 0.21 -5.96 0.45
CA TYR A 94 1.38 -5.81 -0.43
C TYR A 94 1.97 -4.39 -0.36
N GLY A 95 1.14 -3.34 -0.41
CA GLY A 95 1.61 -1.96 -0.31
C GLY A 95 2.31 -1.66 1.03
N HIS A 96 1.85 -2.25 2.13
CA HIS A 96 2.53 -2.16 3.43
C HIS A 96 3.89 -2.88 3.40
N GLN A 97 3.95 -4.07 2.80
CA GLN A 97 5.21 -4.79 2.61
C GLN A 97 6.18 -4.02 1.70
N LEU A 98 5.66 -3.39 0.64
CA LEU A 98 6.48 -2.58 -0.28
C LEU A 98 7.08 -1.36 0.44
N ILE A 99 6.34 -0.68 1.32
CA ILE A 99 6.89 0.37 2.19
C ILE A 99 8.05 -0.21 3.02
N GLY A 100 7.83 -1.34 3.69
CA GLY A 100 8.89 -2.00 4.45
C GLY A 100 10.14 -2.28 3.64
N HIS A 101 9.95 -2.77 2.42
CA HIS A 101 11.04 -3.17 1.51
C HIS A 101 11.84 -1.95 1.02
N ILE A 102 11.19 -0.91 0.49
CA ILE A 102 11.87 0.24 -0.12
C ILE A 102 12.61 1.12 0.90
N TYR A 103 12.22 1.08 2.17
CA TYR A 103 12.88 1.85 3.24
C TYR A 103 13.90 1.04 4.06
N GLY A 104 14.32 -0.12 3.55
CA GLY A 104 15.43 -0.90 4.12
C GLY A 104 15.03 -1.92 5.17
N GLY A 105 13.75 -2.22 5.31
CA GLY A 105 13.26 -3.37 6.07
C GLY A 105 13.44 -4.68 5.29
N LYS A 106 13.09 -5.80 5.94
CA LYS A 106 13.13 -7.11 5.31
C LYS A 106 11.71 -7.69 5.24
N VAL A 107 11.32 -8.11 4.06
CA VAL A 107 10.10 -8.87 3.81
C VAL A 107 10.47 -10.30 3.45
N ALA A 108 9.85 -11.26 4.12
CA ALA A 108 10.12 -12.67 3.90
C ALA A 108 8.86 -13.52 4.14
N PRO A 109 8.80 -14.73 3.60
CA PRO A 109 7.73 -15.67 3.89
C PRO A 109 7.59 -15.93 5.39
N LEU A 110 6.36 -15.91 5.87
CA LEU A 110 5.98 -16.33 7.21
C LEU A 110 5.48 -17.78 7.18
N TRP A 111 5.37 -18.42 8.37
CA TRP A 111 4.76 -19.74 8.52
C TRP A 111 5.28 -20.79 7.52
N SER A 112 6.59 -20.84 7.32
CA SER A 112 7.23 -21.77 6.36
C SER A 112 6.79 -21.55 4.90
N GLY A 113 6.33 -20.35 4.55
CA GLY A 113 5.89 -19.99 3.20
C GLY A 113 4.43 -20.37 2.90
N GLU A 114 3.67 -20.81 3.89
CA GLU A 114 2.25 -21.09 3.71
C GLU A 114 1.42 -19.80 3.73
N LYS A 115 0.51 -19.66 2.77
CA LYS A 115 -0.48 -18.59 2.80
C LYS A 115 -1.51 -18.87 3.89
N LYS A 116 -1.68 -17.93 4.81
CA LYS A 116 -2.71 -17.98 5.84
C LYS A 116 -3.72 -16.87 5.67
N GLN A 117 -4.96 -17.16 6.00
CA GLN A 117 -6.06 -16.20 6.00
C GLN A 117 -7.00 -16.46 7.16
N GLY A 118 -7.69 -15.43 7.60
CA GLY A 118 -8.64 -15.51 8.71
C GLY A 118 -8.85 -14.16 9.37
N GLU A 119 -9.29 -14.22 10.62
CA GLU A 119 -9.49 -13.07 11.48
C GLU A 119 -8.50 -13.12 12.65
N ARG A 120 -8.01 -11.97 13.03
CA ARG A 120 -7.10 -11.82 14.18
C ARG A 120 -7.45 -10.54 14.92
N VAL A 121 -7.44 -10.59 16.23
CA VAL A 121 -7.56 -9.37 17.04
C VAL A 121 -6.24 -8.61 16.98
N VAL A 122 -6.31 -7.39 16.51
CA VAL A 122 -5.18 -6.45 16.43
C VAL A 122 -5.34 -5.40 17.52
N ARG A 123 -4.24 -5.07 18.19
CA ARG A 123 -4.17 -4.02 19.20
C ARG A 123 -3.40 -2.84 18.66
N LEU A 124 -4.12 -1.75 18.38
CA LEU A 124 -3.51 -0.50 17.91
C LEU A 124 -3.01 0.30 19.11
N LYS A 125 -1.76 0.72 19.06
CA LYS A 125 -1.20 1.65 20.06
C LYS A 125 -1.79 3.05 19.83
N LYS A 126 -1.74 3.89 20.86
CA LYS A 126 -2.09 5.31 20.74
C LYS A 126 -1.28 5.96 19.61
N SER A 127 -1.96 6.70 18.74
CA SER A 127 -1.34 7.37 17.60
C SER A 127 -2.02 8.69 17.29
N THR A 128 -1.29 9.60 16.67
CA THR A 128 -1.86 10.85 16.12
C THR A 128 -2.82 10.60 14.95
N LEU A 129 -2.74 9.43 14.30
CA LEU A 129 -3.58 9.07 13.17
C LEU A 129 -5.01 8.67 13.59
N TRP A 130 -5.17 7.98 14.73
CA TRP A 130 -6.47 7.48 15.20
C TRP A 130 -6.79 7.78 16.67
N GLY A 131 -5.91 8.49 17.38
CA GLY A 131 -6.14 8.88 18.77
C GLY A 131 -5.74 7.82 19.77
N GLN A 132 -6.67 7.40 20.64
CA GLN A 132 -6.38 6.45 21.71
C GLN A 132 -6.11 5.04 21.21
N SER A 133 -5.42 4.23 22.04
CA SER A 133 -5.26 2.80 21.78
C SER A 133 -6.61 2.11 21.68
N THR A 134 -6.72 1.19 20.75
CA THR A 134 -7.94 0.41 20.52
C THR A 134 -7.59 -1.00 20.08
N SER A 135 -8.55 -1.91 20.12
CA SER A 135 -8.37 -3.26 19.60
C SER A 135 -9.65 -3.72 18.91
N GLY A 136 -9.49 -4.57 17.92
CA GLY A 136 -10.61 -5.14 17.20
C GLY A 136 -10.15 -6.21 16.21
N PRO A 137 -11.11 -6.94 15.64
CA PRO A 137 -10.82 -7.95 14.64
C PRO A 137 -10.43 -7.31 13.31
N LEU A 138 -9.37 -7.83 12.70
CA LEU A 138 -8.99 -7.52 11.32
C LEU A 138 -8.85 -8.81 10.52
N LEU A 139 -9.34 -8.79 9.30
CA LEU A 139 -9.13 -9.86 8.33
C LEU A 139 -7.70 -9.79 7.78
N TYR A 140 -7.08 -10.93 7.64
CA TYR A 140 -5.77 -11.05 7.01
C TYR A 140 -5.78 -12.17 5.97
N SER A 141 -4.98 -11.98 4.92
CA SER A 141 -4.74 -12.99 3.88
C SER A 141 -3.38 -12.70 3.26
N HIS A 142 -2.33 -13.29 3.81
CA HIS A 142 -0.97 -13.08 3.32
C HIS A 142 -0.07 -14.31 3.58
N GLN A 143 1.04 -14.36 2.87
CA GLN A 143 2.11 -15.34 3.00
C GLN A 143 3.38 -14.68 3.53
N ASP A 144 3.70 -13.50 2.99
CA ASP A 144 4.86 -12.72 3.36
C ASP A 144 4.52 -11.70 4.45
N GLY A 145 5.55 -11.27 5.19
CA GLY A 145 5.43 -10.19 6.17
C GLY A 145 6.76 -9.47 6.38
N ILE A 146 6.68 -8.30 7.00
CA ILE A 146 7.86 -7.53 7.38
C ILE A 146 8.49 -8.22 8.59
N THR A 147 9.66 -8.82 8.42
CA THR A 147 10.41 -9.53 9.45
C THR A 147 11.47 -8.64 10.13
N ILE A 148 11.90 -7.59 9.46
CA ILE A 148 12.76 -6.53 10.02
C ILE A 148 12.12 -5.20 9.67
N VAL A 149 11.76 -4.43 10.68
CA VAL A 149 11.16 -3.10 10.53
C VAL A 149 12.21 -2.13 9.98
N PRO A 150 11.89 -1.29 8.99
CA PRO A 150 12.85 -0.31 8.47
C PRO A 150 13.29 0.68 9.56
N PRO A 151 14.53 1.20 9.49
CA PRO A 151 14.98 2.25 10.38
C PRO A 151 14.06 3.48 10.34
N GLY A 152 13.72 4.04 11.50
CA GLY A 152 12.86 5.22 11.61
C GLY A 152 11.36 4.96 11.49
N PHE A 153 10.95 3.68 11.44
CA PHE A 153 9.54 3.30 11.44
C PHE A 153 9.13 2.68 12.78
N ASP A 154 7.92 2.96 13.21
CA ASP A 154 7.34 2.43 14.44
C ASP A 154 6.31 1.32 14.14
N VAL A 155 6.33 0.28 14.97
CA VAL A 155 5.28 -0.74 15.00
C VAL A 155 4.15 -0.24 15.89
N ILE A 156 2.99 0.03 15.30
CA ILE A 156 1.83 0.64 15.96
C ILE A 156 0.65 -0.31 16.13
N ALA A 157 0.77 -1.55 15.62
CA ALA A 157 -0.24 -2.62 15.73
C ALA A 157 0.43 -3.97 16.00
#